data_d6b9a8dadb97c8dae43c0d3a759ccdcf
#
_entry.id   d6b9a8dadb97c8dae43c0d3a759ccdcf
#
_cell.length_a   1.000
_cell.length_b   1.000
_cell.length_c   1.000
_cell.angle_alpha   90.00
_cell.angle_beta   90.00
_cell.angle_gamma   90.00
#
_symmetry.space_group_name_H-M   'P 1'
#
loop_
_entity.id
_entity.type
_entity.pdbx_description
1 polymer ?
#
loop_
_entity_poly.entity_id
_entity_poly.type
_entity_poly.pdbx_seq_one_letter_code
_entity_poly.pdbx_strand_id
1 'polypeptide(L)'
;MPHVQYMDNRDARPWPSVGRMLIRAATLRCPRCGGRGIWRTWFKMEHSCPTCGLVLERGESEDYWLGAYMFNLVAAEIISVAIAVLLIIVSWPDVSWNVVWAISIILAVIMPFLFFPFARDLWLAFDLMFRRHEEGDIHRPGPLS
;
A
#
# COMPACT_ATOMS: atom_id res chain seq x y z
N MET A 1 -11.91 39.50 6.94
CA MET A 1 -12.87 38.89 6.01
C MET A 1 -12.79 37.39 6.18
N PRO A 2 -13.86 36.71 6.56
CA PRO A 2 -13.79 35.26 6.74
C PRO A 2 -13.59 34.59 5.37
N HIS A 3 -12.51 33.88 5.21
CA HIS A 3 -12.33 32.97 4.08
C HIS A 3 -13.44 31.92 4.18
N VAL A 4 -14.48 32.08 3.39
CA VAL A 4 -15.46 31.03 3.15
C VAL A 4 -14.68 29.91 2.42
N GLN A 5 -14.25 28.93 3.18
CA GLN A 5 -13.73 27.67 2.62
C GLN A 5 -14.90 27.01 1.90
N TYR A 6 -14.90 27.13 0.59
CA TYR A 6 -15.78 26.36 -0.27
C TYR A 6 -15.43 24.89 -0.07
N MET A 7 -16.19 24.22 0.79
CA MET A 7 -16.12 22.77 0.95
C MET A 7 -16.54 22.15 -0.38
N ASP A 8 -15.56 21.71 -1.16
CA ASP A 8 -15.85 20.94 -2.36
C ASP A 8 -16.59 19.68 -1.92
N ASN A 9 -17.69 19.36 -2.60
CA ASN A 9 -18.55 18.19 -2.36
C ASN A 9 -17.77 16.84 -2.36
N ARG A 10 -16.51 16.86 -2.78
CA ARG A 10 -15.56 15.72 -2.71
C ARG A 10 -15.09 15.43 -1.28
N ASP A 11 -15.03 16.45 -0.42
CA ASP A 11 -14.63 16.34 0.99
C ASP A 11 -15.75 15.76 1.87
N ALA A 12 -17.00 15.92 1.44
CA ALA A 12 -18.19 15.46 2.15
C ALA A 12 -18.46 13.95 2.02
N ARG A 13 -17.68 13.21 1.23
CA ARG A 13 -17.89 11.75 1.11
C ARG A 13 -17.50 11.03 2.41
N PRO A 14 -18.41 10.23 2.98
CA PRO A 14 -18.09 9.47 4.17
C PRO A 14 -16.92 8.52 3.90
N TRP A 15 -16.06 8.37 4.89
CA TRP A 15 -14.93 7.44 4.80
C TRP A 15 -15.43 6.01 4.58
N PRO A 16 -14.83 5.26 3.66
CA PRO A 16 -15.21 3.87 3.44
C PRO A 16 -14.92 3.01 4.66
N SER A 17 -15.61 1.88 4.77
CA SER A 17 -15.33 0.91 5.81
C SER A 17 -13.91 0.36 5.67
N VAL A 18 -13.28 -0.02 6.79
CA VAL A 18 -11.91 -0.55 6.85
C VAL A 18 -11.69 -1.68 5.85
N GLY A 19 -12.59 -2.66 5.80
CA GLY A 19 -12.48 -3.77 4.84
C GLY A 19 -12.46 -3.31 3.39
N ARG A 20 -13.26 -2.29 3.05
CA ARG A 20 -13.28 -1.72 1.69
C ARG A 20 -11.99 -0.96 1.36
N MET A 21 -11.38 -0.29 2.34
CA MET A 21 -10.09 0.37 2.18
C MET A 21 -8.98 -0.65 1.91
N LEU A 22 -8.94 -1.74 2.68
CA LEU A 22 -7.95 -2.80 2.53
C LEU A 22 -8.09 -3.54 1.19
N ILE A 23 -9.32 -3.87 0.77
CA ILE A 23 -9.57 -4.52 -0.53
C ILE A 23 -9.12 -3.62 -1.69
N ARG A 24 -9.39 -2.30 -1.60
CA ARG A 24 -8.95 -1.34 -2.61
C ARG A 24 -7.43 -1.25 -2.67
N ALA A 25 -6.77 -1.15 -1.51
CA ALA A 25 -5.31 -1.15 -1.42
C ALA A 25 -4.71 -2.44 -1.98
N ALA A 26 -5.25 -3.61 -1.64
CA ALA A 26 -4.82 -4.89 -2.19
C ALA A 26 -5.01 -5.01 -3.73
N THR A 27 -5.83 -4.15 -4.33
CA THR A 27 -6.02 -4.06 -5.78
C THR A 27 -5.32 -2.87 -6.43
N LEU A 28 -4.36 -2.24 -5.73
CA LEU A 28 -3.59 -1.08 -6.17
C LEU A 28 -4.49 0.10 -6.59
N ARG A 29 -5.51 0.37 -5.78
CA ARG A 29 -6.46 1.45 -5.96
C ARG A 29 -6.47 2.36 -4.74
N CYS A 30 -6.78 3.61 -4.96
CA CYS A 30 -6.90 4.58 -3.87
C CYS A 30 -7.79 4.05 -2.74
N PRO A 31 -7.31 3.93 -1.50
CA PRO A 31 -8.09 3.41 -0.37
C PRO A 31 -9.35 4.25 -0.11
N ARG A 32 -9.29 5.56 -0.31
CA ARG A 32 -10.41 6.48 -0.06
C ARG A 32 -11.50 6.38 -1.13
N CYS A 33 -11.17 6.61 -2.40
CA CYS A 33 -12.18 6.72 -3.47
C CYS A 33 -12.29 5.47 -4.36
N GLY A 34 -11.27 4.58 -4.36
CA GLY A 34 -11.18 3.42 -5.26
C GLY A 34 -10.73 3.77 -6.67
N GLY A 35 -10.33 5.02 -6.93
CA GLY A 35 -9.80 5.45 -8.22
C GLY A 35 -8.51 4.73 -8.59
N ARG A 36 -8.25 4.61 -9.90
CA ARG A 36 -7.01 4.06 -10.46
C ARG A 36 -6.02 5.19 -10.77
N GLY A 37 -4.78 4.81 -11.14
CA GLY A 37 -3.76 5.79 -11.55
C GLY A 37 -3.00 6.41 -10.40
N ILE A 38 -2.97 5.75 -9.24
CA ILE A 38 -2.15 6.15 -8.08
C ILE A 38 -0.69 5.71 -8.22
N TRP A 39 -0.41 4.81 -9.16
CA TRP A 39 0.92 4.30 -9.47
C TRP A 39 1.36 4.77 -10.86
N ARG A 40 2.52 5.42 -10.93
CA ARG A 40 3.17 5.81 -12.19
C ARG A 40 4.02 4.69 -12.75
N THR A 41 4.76 4.02 -11.86
CA THR A 41 5.57 2.84 -12.16
C THR A 41 5.47 1.87 -10.99
N TRP A 42 6.02 0.65 -11.13
CA TRP A 42 6.02 -0.35 -10.06
C TRP A 42 6.59 0.14 -8.71
N PHE A 43 7.54 1.07 -8.76
CA PHE A 43 8.22 1.60 -7.57
C PHE A 43 7.84 3.05 -7.22
N LYS A 44 7.13 3.75 -8.11
CA LYS A 44 6.82 5.16 -7.91
C LYS A 44 5.30 5.39 -7.87
N MET A 45 4.86 5.86 -6.72
CA MET A 45 3.48 6.30 -6.49
C MET A 45 3.33 7.78 -6.90
N GLU A 46 2.14 8.20 -7.32
CA GLU A 46 1.81 9.61 -7.51
C GLU A 46 1.73 10.32 -6.16
N HIS A 47 2.08 11.61 -6.14
CA HIS A 47 2.03 12.41 -4.91
C HIS A 47 0.61 12.51 -4.34
N SER A 48 -0.38 12.62 -5.21
CA SER A 48 -1.78 12.69 -4.82
C SER A 48 -2.68 11.89 -5.76
N CYS A 49 -3.81 11.42 -5.24
CA CYS A 49 -4.79 10.69 -6.04
C CYS A 49 -5.42 11.60 -7.08
N PRO A 50 -5.37 11.26 -8.39
CA PRO A 50 -5.93 12.09 -9.45
C PRO A 50 -7.45 12.23 -9.35
N THR A 51 -8.13 11.30 -8.65
CA THR A 51 -9.60 11.29 -8.55
C THR A 51 -10.12 12.06 -7.33
N CYS A 52 -9.47 11.96 -6.17
CA CYS A 52 -9.99 12.56 -4.93
C CYS A 52 -9.01 13.50 -4.23
N GLY A 53 -7.80 13.70 -4.78
CA GLY A 53 -6.81 14.61 -4.22
C GLY A 53 -6.14 14.12 -2.93
N LEU A 54 -6.43 12.90 -2.45
CA LEU A 54 -5.79 12.36 -1.26
C LEU A 54 -4.27 12.34 -1.47
N VAL A 55 -3.52 12.91 -0.53
CA VAL A 55 -2.07 12.86 -0.52
C VAL A 55 -1.64 11.42 -0.22
N LEU A 56 -0.92 10.82 -1.16
CA LEU A 56 -0.48 9.42 -1.09
C LEU A 56 0.93 9.32 -0.51
N GLU A 57 1.78 10.31 -0.80
CA GLU A 57 3.10 10.46 -0.20
C GLU A 57 2.99 11.35 1.04
N ARG A 58 2.67 10.77 2.19
CA ARG A 58 2.46 11.47 3.46
C ARG A 58 3.77 11.76 4.23
N GLY A 59 4.92 11.56 3.63
CA GLY A 59 6.16 11.57 4.37
C GLY A 59 7.05 12.77 4.10
N GLU A 60 6.96 13.81 4.95
CA GLU A 60 8.14 14.64 5.28
C GLU A 60 9.04 13.96 6.32
N SER A 61 8.60 12.89 6.99
CA SER A 61 9.41 12.12 7.93
C SER A 61 9.93 10.84 7.29
N GLU A 62 11.23 10.61 7.37
CA GLU A 62 11.90 9.37 6.94
C GLU A 62 11.28 8.13 7.59
N ASP A 63 10.70 8.29 8.77
CA ASP A 63 10.03 7.24 9.55
C ASP A 63 8.80 6.63 8.86
N TYR A 64 8.07 7.41 8.06
CA TYR A 64 6.90 6.88 7.32
C TYR A 64 7.30 5.81 6.30
N TRP A 65 8.39 6.06 5.59
CA TRP A 65 8.95 5.13 4.60
C TRP A 65 9.50 3.87 5.24
N LEU A 66 10.14 4.02 6.42
CA LEU A 66 10.67 2.90 7.18
C LEU A 66 9.59 1.90 7.57
N GLY A 67 8.43 2.39 8.02
CA GLY A 67 7.27 1.55 8.34
C GLY A 67 6.77 0.74 7.13
N ALA A 68 6.64 1.37 5.96
CA ALA A 68 6.24 0.70 4.73
C ALA A 68 7.27 -0.36 4.27
N TYR A 69 8.58 -0.07 4.41
CA TYR A 69 9.64 -1.03 4.09
C TYR A 69 9.65 -2.22 5.04
N MET A 70 9.52 -1.98 6.35
CA MET A 70 9.43 -3.06 7.33
C MET A 70 8.21 -3.95 7.08
N PHE A 71 7.05 -3.35 6.79
CA PHE A 71 5.85 -4.08 6.44
C PHE A 71 6.06 -4.95 5.19
N ASN A 72 6.69 -4.40 4.15
CA ASN A 72 7.01 -5.13 2.92
C ASN A 72 7.92 -6.34 3.20
N LEU A 73 8.99 -6.13 3.98
CA LEU A 73 9.96 -7.18 4.28
C LEU A 73 9.30 -8.31 5.07
N VAL A 74 8.59 -7.98 6.15
CA VAL A 74 7.91 -8.97 7.00
C VAL A 74 6.84 -9.74 6.21
N ALA A 75 6.03 -9.07 5.39
CA ALA A 75 5.01 -9.71 4.58
C ALA A 75 5.62 -10.64 3.51
N ALA A 76 6.68 -10.21 2.85
CA ALA A 76 7.39 -11.02 1.85
C ALA A 76 8.03 -12.27 2.48
N GLU A 77 8.61 -12.13 3.68
CA GLU A 77 9.18 -13.25 4.42
C GLU A 77 8.11 -14.27 4.83
N ILE A 78 6.98 -13.81 5.39
CA ILE A 78 5.86 -14.70 5.75
C ILE A 78 5.36 -15.47 4.53
N ILE A 79 5.21 -14.83 3.37
CA ILE A 79 4.77 -15.48 2.14
C ILE A 79 5.80 -16.51 1.69
N SER A 80 7.10 -16.17 1.72
CA SER A 80 8.18 -17.07 1.31
C SER A 80 8.24 -18.30 2.20
N VAL A 81 8.14 -18.14 3.51
CA VAL A 81 8.11 -19.25 4.47
C VAL A 81 6.86 -20.11 4.28
N ALA A 82 5.69 -19.52 4.06
CA ALA A 82 4.45 -20.26 3.82
C ALA A 82 4.56 -21.13 2.55
N ILE A 83 5.16 -20.61 1.48
CA ILE A 83 5.40 -21.38 0.24
C ILE A 83 6.40 -22.51 0.50
N ALA A 84 7.49 -22.27 1.23
CA ALA A 84 8.46 -23.29 1.58
C ALA A 84 7.83 -24.44 2.39
N VAL A 85 7.02 -24.10 3.40
CA VAL A 85 6.29 -25.09 4.21
C VAL A 85 5.31 -25.87 3.34
N LEU A 86 4.57 -25.21 2.45
CA LEU A 86 3.67 -25.87 1.51
C LEU A 86 4.41 -26.86 0.60
N LEU A 87 5.58 -26.46 0.07
CA LEU A 87 6.43 -27.35 -0.74
C LEU A 87 6.85 -28.61 0.03
N ILE A 88 7.25 -28.45 1.29
CA ILE A 88 7.61 -29.59 2.15
C ILE A 88 6.42 -30.52 2.35
N ILE A 89 5.22 -29.97 2.67
CA ILE A 89 4.02 -30.76 2.90
C ILE A 89 3.61 -31.56 1.66
N VAL A 90 3.63 -30.92 0.49
CA VAL A 90 3.23 -31.56 -0.78
C VAL A 90 4.24 -32.62 -1.24
N SER A 91 5.53 -32.43 -0.92
CA SER A 91 6.60 -33.36 -1.31
C SER A 91 6.85 -34.48 -0.32
N TRP A 92 6.11 -34.54 0.79
CA TRP A 92 6.28 -35.58 1.81
C TRP A 92 5.86 -36.98 1.28
N PRO A 93 6.63 -38.08 1.54
CA PRO A 93 7.81 -38.18 2.39
C PRO A 93 9.17 -37.89 1.68
N ASP A 94 9.21 -37.83 0.35
CA ASP A 94 10.46 -37.73 -0.44
C ASP A 94 10.81 -36.26 -0.73
N VAL A 95 11.13 -35.49 0.31
CA VAL A 95 11.45 -34.07 0.19
C VAL A 95 12.80 -33.83 -0.45
N SER A 96 12.82 -33.20 -1.62
CA SER A 96 14.06 -32.74 -2.28
C SER A 96 14.56 -31.47 -1.63
N TRP A 97 15.37 -31.56 -0.60
CA TRP A 97 15.88 -30.41 0.16
C TRP A 97 16.60 -29.37 -0.71
N ASN A 98 17.35 -29.79 -1.72
CA ASN A 98 18.02 -28.87 -2.64
C ASN A 98 17.01 -27.97 -3.40
N VAL A 99 15.88 -28.53 -3.80
CA VAL A 99 14.81 -27.79 -4.48
C VAL A 99 14.16 -26.80 -3.52
N VAL A 100 13.84 -27.24 -2.29
CA VAL A 100 13.26 -26.38 -1.26
C VAL A 100 14.18 -25.20 -0.96
N TRP A 101 15.47 -25.43 -0.76
CA TRP A 101 16.46 -24.37 -0.54
C TRP A 101 16.56 -23.40 -1.71
N ALA A 102 16.68 -23.91 -2.93
CA ALA A 102 16.79 -23.07 -4.12
C ALA A 102 15.56 -22.16 -4.29
N ILE A 103 14.36 -22.73 -4.18
CA ILE A 103 13.10 -21.97 -4.29
C ILE A 103 12.98 -20.95 -3.17
N SER A 104 13.31 -21.31 -1.92
CA SER A 104 13.23 -20.40 -0.77
C SER A 104 14.15 -19.19 -0.93
N ILE A 105 15.38 -19.39 -1.39
CA ILE A 105 16.33 -18.28 -1.64
C ILE A 105 15.81 -17.38 -2.76
N ILE A 106 15.32 -17.95 -3.86
CA ILE A 106 14.76 -17.18 -4.98
C ILE A 106 13.56 -16.36 -4.50
N LEU A 107 12.66 -16.96 -3.74
CA LEU A 107 11.49 -16.27 -3.19
C LEU A 107 11.87 -15.15 -2.22
N ALA A 108 12.83 -15.40 -1.31
CA ALA A 108 13.29 -14.39 -0.35
C ALA A 108 13.85 -13.14 -1.05
N VAL A 109 14.48 -13.30 -2.23
CA VAL A 109 15.00 -12.18 -3.02
C VAL A 109 13.91 -11.52 -3.86
N ILE A 110 13.05 -12.29 -4.52
CA ILE A 110 12.10 -11.76 -5.51
C ILE A 110 10.84 -11.19 -4.84
N MET A 111 10.33 -11.81 -3.76
CA MET A 111 9.07 -11.42 -3.12
C MET A 111 9.04 -9.98 -2.63
N PRO A 112 10.08 -9.42 -1.99
CA PRO A 112 10.07 -8.01 -1.59
C PRO A 112 9.85 -7.05 -2.76
N PHE A 113 10.39 -7.35 -3.95
CA PHE A 113 10.21 -6.52 -5.14
C PHE A 113 8.81 -6.66 -5.74
N LEU A 114 8.26 -7.86 -5.78
CA LEU A 114 6.91 -8.12 -6.29
C LEU A 114 5.84 -7.55 -5.34
N PHE A 115 6.06 -7.69 -4.05
CA PHE A 115 5.09 -7.24 -3.04
C PHE A 115 5.17 -5.74 -2.73
N PHE A 116 6.22 -5.07 -3.17
CA PHE A 116 6.51 -3.67 -2.88
C PHE A 116 5.31 -2.72 -3.07
N PRO A 117 4.62 -2.67 -4.23
CA PRO A 117 3.49 -1.76 -4.42
C PRO A 117 2.31 -2.10 -3.52
N PHE A 118 2.06 -3.38 -3.28
CA PHE A 118 0.97 -3.83 -2.40
C PHE A 118 1.23 -3.45 -0.94
N ALA A 119 2.47 -3.66 -0.48
CA ALA A 119 2.86 -3.30 0.89
C ALA A 119 2.70 -1.80 1.14
N ARG A 120 3.10 -0.98 0.18
CA ARG A 120 3.02 0.48 0.28
C ARG A 120 1.58 0.99 0.30
N ASP A 121 0.72 0.42 -0.54
CA ASP A 121 -0.70 0.78 -0.60
C ASP A 121 -1.48 0.27 0.62
N LEU A 122 -1.16 -0.94 1.10
CA LEU A 122 -1.71 -1.49 2.35
C LEU A 122 -1.26 -0.67 3.57
N TRP A 123 0.00 -0.25 3.62
CA TRP A 123 0.52 0.63 4.67
C TRP A 123 -0.22 1.96 4.69
N LEU A 124 -0.43 2.57 3.53
CA LEU A 124 -1.23 3.78 3.40
C LEU A 124 -2.67 3.57 3.91
N ALA A 125 -3.31 2.45 3.54
CA ALA A 125 -4.65 2.13 4.02
C ALA A 125 -4.67 1.96 5.55
N PHE A 126 -3.65 1.32 6.11
CA PHE A 126 -3.47 1.15 7.55
C PHE A 126 -3.28 2.49 8.26
N ASP A 127 -2.41 3.35 7.76
CA ASP A 127 -2.19 4.69 8.29
C ASP A 127 -3.48 5.53 8.30
N LEU A 128 -4.25 5.48 7.22
CA LEU A 128 -5.55 6.14 7.11
C LEU A 128 -6.60 5.61 8.11
N MET A 129 -6.46 4.41 8.63
CA MET A 129 -7.34 3.91 9.69
C MET A 129 -7.13 4.61 11.01
N PHE A 130 -5.89 4.98 11.33
CA PHE A 130 -5.52 5.62 12.58
C PHE A 130 -5.53 7.15 12.50
N ARG A 131 -5.18 7.71 11.35
CA ARG A 131 -5.04 9.16 11.12
C ARG A 131 -6.09 9.70 10.16
N ARG A 132 -7.37 9.43 10.41
CA ARG A 132 -8.47 9.85 9.51
C ARG A 132 -8.68 11.35 9.39
N HIS A 133 -8.11 12.18 10.27
CA HIS A 133 -8.54 13.56 10.50
C HIS A 133 -7.41 14.62 10.48
N GLU A 134 -6.29 14.38 9.86
CA GLU A 134 -5.34 15.47 9.66
C GLU A 134 -5.79 16.34 8.49
N GLU A 135 -6.09 17.61 8.75
CA GLU A 135 -6.66 18.59 7.80
C GLU A 135 -5.76 18.90 6.59
N GLY A 136 -4.55 18.36 6.53
CA GLY A 136 -3.59 18.51 5.42
C GLY A 136 -3.64 17.43 4.35
N ASP A 137 -4.46 16.41 4.51
CA ASP A 137 -4.42 15.18 3.70
C ASP A 137 -4.99 15.29 2.28
N ILE A 138 -5.59 16.43 1.94
CA ILE A 138 -6.18 16.64 0.62
C ILE A 138 -5.43 17.77 -0.09
N HIS A 139 -4.60 17.38 -1.06
CA HIS A 139 -3.96 18.35 -1.94
C HIS A 139 -5.02 18.99 -2.86
N ARG A 140 -5.28 20.28 -2.64
CA ARG A 140 -6.09 21.09 -3.57
C ARG A 140 -5.20 21.46 -4.75
N PRO A 141 -5.54 21.08 -5.98
CA PRO A 141 -4.88 21.68 -7.13
C PRO A 141 -5.17 23.18 -7.06
N GLY A 142 -4.11 23.98 -6.98
CA GLY A 142 -4.23 25.43 -7.05
C GLY A 142 -4.97 25.85 -8.31
N PRO A 143 -5.62 27.04 -8.33
CA PRO A 143 -6.23 27.54 -9.54
C PRO A 143 -5.17 27.63 -10.63
N LEU A 144 -5.50 27.08 -11.80
CA LEU A 144 -4.66 27.19 -12.99
C LEU A 144 -4.47 28.68 -13.29
N SER A 145 -3.29 29.19 -13.02
CA SER A 145 -2.88 30.53 -13.43
C SER A 145 -2.45 30.51 -14.89
#